data_0545a316b36b855822a19a6755f072fb
#
_entry.id   0545a316b36b855822a19a6755f072fb
#
_cell.length_a   1.000
_cell.length_b   1.000
_cell.length_c   1.000
_cell.angle_alpha   90.00
_cell.angle_beta   90.00
_cell.angle_gamma   90.00
#
_symmetry.space_group_name_H-M   'P 1'
#
loop_
_entity.id
_entity.type
_entity.pdbx_description
1 polymer ?
#
loop_
_entity_poly.entity_id
_entity_poly.type
_entity_poly.pdbx_seq_one_letter_code
_entity_poly.pdbx_strand_id
1 'polypeptide(L)'
;MKLILAPMATLTHAALRSTIAQFGGCDEYYTEMIQAGTLLTGGPFEKYYLFTDPEPEKIVWQITGGKIPAMVEAAKMLSQMDGIGVDINMGCCAPDIVRSGAGIAWMLKERRETEELVEQVGAVVRGAGKRFSVKLRLGDEDFTEESFFSFVDMLAQRGVQQVALHPRTKKEKYRRPPRLHYVGQLVRYIEEKGYAIQVVLNGNVQDSESACHAMNQSPGIAGIMIGRAAAQKPWAFRQIAQALGRDTGREEDRSEPFTVDLLETGCHFVRELEKFQPQEFYKTRLQRFFAFYSDNVQFAHHLRTRLLNHPTPEGCLQQLEEYFAAAPHERFKEENPPHEQFNVL
;
A
#
# COMPACT_ATOMS: atom_id res chain seq x y z
N MET A 1 -9.40 -12.37 6.99
CA MET A 1 -8.18 -11.88 6.29
C MET A 1 -8.49 -10.51 5.71
N LYS A 2 -7.58 -9.52 5.83
CA LYS A 2 -7.78 -8.15 5.37
C LYS A 2 -7.19 -7.92 3.97
N LEU A 3 -7.79 -7.03 3.19
CA LEU A 3 -7.26 -6.49 1.94
C LEU A 3 -6.80 -5.04 2.19
N ILE A 4 -5.53 -4.75 1.94
CA ILE A 4 -4.85 -3.55 2.43
C ILE A 4 -4.18 -2.82 1.26
N LEU A 5 -4.42 -1.51 1.13
CA LEU A 5 -3.68 -0.68 0.17
C LEU A 5 -2.27 -0.41 0.67
N ALA A 6 -1.27 -0.77 -0.15
CA ALA A 6 0.15 -0.58 0.18
C ALA A 6 0.56 0.91 0.15
N PRO A 7 1.49 1.33 1.02
CA PRO A 7 2.08 2.66 0.93
C PRO A 7 2.94 2.80 -0.34
N MET A 8 2.59 3.74 -1.19
CA MET A 8 3.30 4.03 -2.43
C MET A 8 3.47 5.54 -2.61
N ALA A 9 4.71 6.01 -2.60
CA ALA A 9 5.03 7.42 -2.82
C ALA A 9 4.43 7.91 -4.15
N THR A 10 3.84 9.08 -4.14
CA THR A 10 3.16 9.76 -5.26
C THR A 10 1.88 9.07 -5.78
N LEU A 11 1.39 8.05 -5.08
CA LEU A 11 0.19 7.29 -5.49
C LEU A 11 -0.87 7.20 -4.39
N THR A 12 -0.51 6.77 -3.17
CA THR A 12 -1.52 6.44 -2.15
C THR A 12 -2.02 7.64 -1.34
N HIS A 13 -2.13 8.79 -2.01
CA HIS A 13 -2.80 9.99 -1.52
C HIS A 13 -4.34 9.85 -1.58
N ALA A 14 -5.04 10.82 -1.01
CA ALA A 14 -6.50 10.80 -0.89
C ALA A 14 -7.23 10.55 -2.22
N ALA A 15 -6.75 11.09 -3.34
CA ALA A 15 -7.40 10.90 -4.65
C ALA A 15 -7.41 9.43 -5.10
N LEU A 16 -6.31 8.67 -4.93
CA LEU A 16 -6.32 7.24 -5.26
C LEU A 16 -7.19 6.45 -4.27
N ARG A 17 -7.14 6.78 -2.98
CA ARG A 17 -8.00 6.12 -1.98
C ARG A 17 -9.49 6.35 -2.29
N SER A 18 -9.87 7.58 -2.64
CA SER A 18 -11.23 7.92 -3.08
C SER A 18 -11.65 7.13 -4.32
N THR A 19 -10.75 6.99 -5.29
CA THR A 19 -11.01 6.19 -6.50
C THR A 19 -11.21 4.69 -6.17
N ILE A 20 -10.43 4.14 -5.25
CA ILE A 20 -10.57 2.75 -4.79
C ILE A 20 -11.88 2.56 -4.00
N ALA A 21 -12.21 3.50 -3.12
CA ALA A 21 -13.40 3.44 -2.28
C ALA A 21 -14.72 3.39 -3.07
N GLN A 22 -14.74 3.94 -4.31
CA GLN A 22 -15.89 3.81 -5.20
C GLN A 22 -16.27 2.34 -5.47
N PHE A 23 -15.29 1.45 -5.45
CA PHE A 23 -15.52 0.03 -5.73
C PHE A 23 -15.69 -0.81 -4.47
N GLY A 24 -15.20 -0.36 -3.32
CA GLY A 24 -15.23 -1.10 -2.07
C GLY A 24 -14.18 -2.22 -1.98
N GLY A 25 -14.31 -3.06 -0.96
CA GLY A 25 -13.47 -4.24 -0.74
C GLY A 25 -12.11 -3.98 -0.08
N CYS A 26 -11.67 -2.72 0.09
CA CYS A 26 -10.45 -2.38 0.81
C CYS A 26 -10.74 -2.15 2.29
N ASP A 27 -10.00 -2.85 3.16
CA ASP A 27 -10.19 -2.78 4.62
C ASP A 27 -9.32 -1.71 5.28
N GLU A 28 -8.12 -1.44 4.74
CA GLU A 28 -7.17 -0.49 5.31
C GLU A 28 -6.41 0.26 4.22
N TYR A 29 -6.20 1.55 4.43
CA TYR A 29 -5.42 2.41 3.54
C TYR A 29 -4.14 2.87 4.22
N TYR A 30 -2.99 2.38 3.77
CA TYR A 30 -1.73 2.99 4.16
C TYR A 30 -1.51 4.28 3.38
N THR A 31 -1.12 5.33 4.07
CA THR A 31 -0.77 6.60 3.42
C THR A 31 0.53 6.48 2.61
N GLU A 32 0.87 7.50 1.84
CA GLU A 32 2.24 7.67 1.37
C GLU A 32 3.20 7.72 2.56
N MET A 33 4.49 7.48 2.32
CA MET A 33 5.51 7.66 3.36
C MET A 33 5.59 9.14 3.77
N ILE A 34 5.24 9.44 5.01
CA ILE A 34 5.34 10.77 5.62
C ILE A 34 6.74 10.92 6.21
N GLN A 35 7.51 11.90 5.71
CA GLN A 35 8.85 12.17 6.21
C GLN A 35 8.75 12.89 7.57
N ALA A 36 9.15 12.22 8.65
CA ALA A 36 8.97 12.70 10.01
C ALA A 36 9.60 14.08 10.26
N GLY A 37 10.82 14.30 9.77
CA GLY A 37 11.50 15.59 9.94
C GLY A 37 10.78 16.73 9.24
N THR A 38 10.32 16.52 8.00
CA THR A 38 9.63 17.53 7.20
C THR A 38 8.24 17.83 7.77
N LEU A 39 7.52 16.79 8.20
CA LEU A 39 6.23 16.95 8.87
C LEU A 39 6.31 17.92 10.05
N LEU A 40 7.32 17.75 10.90
CA LEU A 40 7.47 18.56 12.11
C LEU A 40 7.91 20.03 11.82
N THR A 41 8.54 20.27 10.68
CA THR A 41 8.89 21.65 10.27
C THR A 41 7.73 22.42 9.68
N GLY A 42 6.61 21.77 9.38
CA GLY A 42 5.39 22.41 8.88
C GLY A 42 5.56 23.03 7.50
N GLY A 43 6.24 22.34 6.58
CA GLY A 43 6.41 22.78 5.19
C GLY A 43 5.06 23.00 4.48
N PRO A 44 5.04 23.78 3.38
CA PRO A 44 3.78 24.19 2.72
C PRO A 44 2.99 23.00 2.13
N PHE A 45 3.68 21.88 1.91
CA PHE A 45 3.08 20.70 1.27
C PHE A 45 2.72 19.57 2.23
N GLU A 46 3.12 19.65 3.51
CA GLU A 46 2.93 18.55 4.47
C GLU A 46 1.46 18.23 4.73
N LYS A 47 0.59 19.26 4.74
CA LYS A 47 -0.85 19.09 4.92
C LYS A 47 -1.50 18.16 3.88
N TYR A 48 -0.93 18.05 2.67
CA TYR A 48 -1.47 17.22 1.60
C TYR A 48 -1.21 15.71 1.79
N TYR A 49 -0.34 15.35 2.72
CA TYR A 49 -0.13 13.96 3.16
C TYR A 49 -1.04 13.56 4.30
N LEU A 50 -1.74 14.52 4.92
CA LEU A 50 -2.52 14.33 6.15
C LEU A 50 -4.04 14.19 5.91
N PHE A 51 -4.51 14.18 4.68
CA PHE A 51 -5.90 13.89 4.38
C PHE A 51 -6.27 12.46 4.79
N THR A 52 -7.41 12.32 5.46
CA THR A 52 -7.96 11.01 5.90
C THR A 52 -9.04 10.47 4.97
N ASP A 53 -9.45 11.28 3.98
CA ASP A 53 -10.47 10.88 3.01
C ASP A 53 -10.10 9.59 2.24
N PRO A 54 -11.14 8.83 1.82
CA PRO A 54 -12.57 9.05 2.07
C PRO A 54 -13.09 8.37 3.35
N GLU A 55 -12.29 7.52 3.99
CA GLU A 55 -12.67 6.64 5.10
C GLU A 55 -11.63 6.75 6.23
N PRO A 56 -11.76 7.78 7.11
CA PRO A 56 -10.79 8.07 8.16
C PRO A 56 -10.51 6.88 9.09
N GLU A 57 -11.52 6.07 9.35
CA GLU A 57 -11.46 4.88 10.21
C GLU A 57 -10.63 3.72 9.61
N LYS A 58 -10.20 3.83 8.35
CA LYS A 58 -9.35 2.82 7.68
C LYS A 58 -7.89 3.26 7.49
N ILE A 59 -7.53 4.48 7.90
CA ILE A 59 -6.20 5.05 7.65
C ILE A 59 -5.13 4.44 8.56
N VAL A 60 -4.00 4.07 7.97
CA VAL A 60 -2.75 3.75 8.66
C VAL A 60 -1.67 4.74 8.21
N TRP A 61 -1.18 5.53 9.14
CA TRP A 61 -0.15 6.53 8.89
C TRP A 61 1.21 5.87 8.77
N GLN A 62 1.82 5.88 7.57
CA GLN A 62 3.17 5.36 7.43
C GLN A 62 4.20 6.49 7.54
N ILE A 63 5.11 6.40 8.53
CA ILE A 63 6.20 7.34 8.76
C ILE A 63 7.54 6.79 8.31
N THR A 64 8.43 7.69 7.88
CA THR A 64 9.82 7.40 7.53
C THR A 64 10.73 8.52 8.05
N GLY A 65 11.95 8.18 8.43
CA GLY A 65 12.94 9.12 8.93
C GLY A 65 14.15 8.37 9.49
N GLY A 66 15.30 9.03 9.53
CA GLY A 66 16.56 8.47 10.02
C GLY A 66 16.92 8.87 11.46
N LYS A 67 16.10 9.69 12.12
CA LYS A 67 16.35 10.22 13.48
C LYS A 67 15.22 9.85 14.44
N ILE A 68 15.55 9.16 15.53
CA ILE A 68 14.60 8.68 16.52
C ILE A 68 13.71 9.81 17.09
N PRO A 69 14.25 10.94 17.57
CA PRO A 69 13.40 11.98 18.15
C PRO A 69 12.33 12.50 17.17
N ALA A 70 12.67 12.69 15.89
CA ALA A 70 11.71 13.14 14.88
C ALA A 70 10.64 12.08 14.60
N MET A 71 11.02 10.80 14.55
CA MET A 71 10.08 9.69 14.36
C MET A 71 9.08 9.58 15.53
N VAL A 72 9.54 9.78 16.77
CA VAL A 72 8.71 9.74 17.97
C VAL A 72 7.70 10.90 17.97
N GLU A 73 8.15 12.13 17.73
CA GLU A 73 7.26 13.30 17.69
C GLU A 73 6.25 13.23 16.54
N ALA A 74 6.68 12.77 15.35
CA ALA A 74 5.77 12.55 14.22
C ALA A 74 4.71 11.47 14.56
N ALA A 75 5.12 10.37 15.18
CA ALA A 75 4.21 9.32 15.63
C ALA A 75 3.21 9.85 16.67
N LYS A 76 3.66 10.67 17.60
CA LYS A 76 2.81 11.31 18.61
C LYS A 76 1.75 12.21 17.95
N MET A 77 2.15 13.06 17.01
CA MET A 77 1.25 13.93 16.25
C MET A 77 0.19 13.11 15.50
N LEU A 78 0.62 12.12 14.72
CA LEU A 78 -0.27 11.31 13.89
C LEU A 78 -1.19 10.38 14.73
N SER A 79 -0.75 9.97 15.91
CA SER A 79 -1.57 9.17 16.82
C SER A 79 -2.75 9.94 17.42
N GLN A 80 -2.74 11.29 17.38
CA GLN A 80 -3.86 12.13 17.79
C GLN A 80 -4.87 12.39 16.66
N MET A 81 -4.51 12.02 15.42
CA MET A 81 -5.39 12.17 14.25
C MET A 81 -6.27 10.94 14.08
N ASP A 82 -7.31 11.08 13.24
CA ASP A 82 -8.10 9.93 12.82
C ASP A 82 -7.22 8.85 12.17
N GLY A 83 -7.70 7.63 12.18
CA GLY A 83 -6.98 6.47 11.66
C GLY A 83 -6.79 5.39 12.73
N ILE A 84 -6.43 4.20 12.28
CA ILE A 84 -6.36 2.99 13.11
C ILE A 84 -4.96 2.66 13.63
N GLY A 85 -3.93 3.27 13.03
CA GLY A 85 -2.56 2.93 13.43
C GLY A 85 -1.48 3.81 12.82
N VAL A 86 -0.26 3.60 13.32
CA VAL A 86 0.97 4.17 12.79
C VAL A 86 1.93 3.04 12.43
N ASP A 87 2.54 3.16 11.27
CA ASP A 87 3.46 2.18 10.68
C ASP A 87 4.85 2.80 10.46
N ILE A 88 5.90 2.06 10.83
CA ILE A 88 7.26 2.47 10.47
C ILE A 88 7.66 1.81 9.15
N ASN A 89 8.12 2.64 8.20
CA ASN A 89 8.73 2.12 6.98
C ASN A 89 10.15 1.62 7.25
N MET A 90 10.35 0.30 7.16
CA MET A 90 11.66 -0.37 7.21
C MET A 90 11.95 -1.18 5.93
N GLY A 91 11.28 -0.83 4.80
CA GLY A 91 11.42 -1.60 3.56
C GLY A 91 11.78 -0.76 2.33
N CYS A 92 11.72 0.56 2.38
CA CYS A 92 12.07 1.41 1.23
C CYS A 92 13.56 1.34 0.94
N CYS A 93 13.90 1.03 -0.34
CA CYS A 93 15.28 0.93 -0.82
C CYS A 93 15.67 2.09 -1.73
N ALA A 94 14.88 3.18 -1.80
CA ALA A 94 15.23 4.35 -2.60
C ALA A 94 16.55 4.96 -2.08
N PRO A 95 17.52 5.29 -2.96
CA PRO A 95 18.85 5.72 -2.54
C PRO A 95 18.83 6.90 -1.56
N ASP A 96 17.95 7.87 -1.78
CA ASP A 96 17.84 9.06 -0.92
C ASP A 96 17.31 8.71 0.48
N ILE A 97 16.34 7.82 0.55
CA ILE A 97 15.79 7.30 1.82
C ILE A 97 16.88 6.54 2.60
N VAL A 98 17.60 5.65 1.93
CA VAL A 98 18.67 4.87 2.57
C VAL A 98 19.82 5.79 3.03
N ARG A 99 20.23 6.77 2.22
CA ARG A 99 21.26 7.74 2.60
C ARG A 99 20.86 8.60 3.79
N SER A 100 19.58 8.87 3.96
CA SER A 100 19.09 9.60 5.16
C SER A 100 19.01 8.72 6.42
N GLY A 101 19.42 7.44 6.34
CA GLY A 101 19.35 6.49 7.45
C GLY A 101 17.95 5.95 7.71
N ALA A 102 17.03 6.11 6.74
CA ALA A 102 15.62 5.70 6.83
C ALA A 102 15.30 4.47 5.98
N GLY A 103 14.06 4.03 6.01
CA GLY A 103 13.61 2.87 5.24
C GLY A 103 14.33 1.59 5.65
N ILE A 104 14.84 0.83 4.69
CA ILE A 104 15.55 -0.43 4.96
C ILE A 104 16.85 -0.23 5.77
N ALA A 105 17.39 0.99 5.84
CA ALA A 105 18.56 1.28 6.66
C ALA A 105 18.34 0.89 8.14
N TRP A 106 17.11 0.97 8.64
CA TRP A 106 16.78 0.54 10.00
C TRP A 106 16.98 -0.96 10.24
N MET A 107 16.88 -1.79 9.22
CA MET A 107 17.20 -3.22 9.33
C MET A 107 18.72 -3.50 9.31
N LEU A 108 19.52 -2.53 8.85
CA LEU A 108 20.97 -2.66 8.61
C LEU A 108 21.81 -1.93 9.66
N LYS A 109 21.20 -1.09 10.50
CA LYS A 109 21.85 -0.41 11.61
C LYS A 109 22.19 -1.36 12.76
N GLU A 110 22.98 -0.84 13.71
CA GLU A 110 23.17 -1.52 15.00
C GLU A 110 21.83 -1.84 15.64
N ARG A 111 21.68 -3.09 16.06
CA ARG A 111 20.41 -3.62 16.60
C ARG A 111 19.82 -2.71 17.68
N ARG A 112 20.67 -2.20 18.59
CA ARG A 112 20.25 -1.36 19.71
C ARG A 112 19.60 -0.06 19.25
N GLU A 113 20.07 0.55 18.15
CA GLU A 113 19.50 1.80 17.64
C GLU A 113 18.08 1.58 17.08
N THR A 114 17.90 0.47 16.34
CA THR A 114 16.58 0.12 15.81
C THR A 114 15.62 -0.29 16.92
N GLU A 115 16.10 -1.01 17.92
CA GLU A 115 15.35 -1.39 19.11
C GLU A 115 14.83 -0.17 19.86
N GLU A 116 15.67 0.84 20.07
CA GLU A 116 15.31 2.12 20.68
C GLU A 116 14.20 2.83 19.88
N LEU A 117 14.32 2.90 18.55
CA LEU A 117 13.28 3.47 17.70
C LEU A 117 11.93 2.77 17.90
N VAL A 118 11.94 1.42 17.79
CA VAL A 118 10.72 0.61 17.87
C VAL A 118 10.06 0.75 19.24
N GLU A 119 10.84 0.75 20.30
CA GLU A 119 10.37 0.91 21.67
C GLU A 119 9.71 2.28 21.88
N GLN A 120 10.40 3.37 21.55
CA GLN A 120 9.90 4.72 21.79
C GLN A 120 8.68 5.06 20.93
N VAL A 121 8.72 4.76 19.64
CA VAL A 121 7.56 4.97 18.74
C VAL A 121 6.40 4.09 19.16
N GLY A 122 6.66 2.81 19.46
CA GLY A 122 5.64 1.87 19.89
C GLY A 122 4.95 2.28 21.20
N ALA A 123 5.69 2.81 22.16
CA ALA A 123 5.13 3.31 23.42
C ALA A 123 4.13 4.45 23.18
N VAL A 124 4.49 5.40 22.30
CA VAL A 124 3.61 6.54 21.96
C VAL A 124 2.35 6.08 21.24
N VAL A 125 2.49 5.22 20.21
CA VAL A 125 1.36 4.77 19.38
C VAL A 125 0.38 3.94 20.19
N ARG A 126 0.86 2.95 20.95
CA ARG A 126 0.01 2.12 21.82
C ARG A 126 -0.59 2.91 22.97
N GLY A 127 0.16 3.88 23.54
CA GLY A 127 -0.34 4.78 24.58
C GLY A 127 -1.52 5.64 24.11
N ALA A 128 -1.64 5.90 22.81
CA ALA A 128 -2.78 6.57 22.19
C ALA A 128 -3.91 5.61 21.77
N GLY A 129 -3.81 4.31 22.09
CA GLY A 129 -4.80 3.29 21.70
C GLY A 129 -4.77 2.92 20.22
N LYS A 130 -3.71 3.25 19.50
CA LYS A 130 -3.55 2.99 18.06
C LYS A 130 -2.72 1.73 17.82
N ARG A 131 -2.94 1.05 16.68
CA ARG A 131 -2.13 -0.09 16.27
C ARG A 131 -0.72 0.36 15.85
N PHE A 132 0.28 -0.31 16.40
CA PHE A 132 1.69 -0.13 16.00
C PHE A 132 2.12 -1.23 15.03
N SER A 133 2.57 -0.85 13.84
CA SER A 133 3.01 -1.78 12.81
C SER A 133 4.35 -1.38 12.18
N VAL A 134 4.96 -2.34 11.48
CA VAL A 134 6.20 -2.15 10.74
C VAL A 134 6.08 -2.80 9.37
N LYS A 135 6.44 -2.06 8.32
CA LYS A 135 6.55 -2.61 6.97
C LYS A 135 8.00 -2.82 6.60
N LEU A 136 8.38 -4.08 6.30
CA LEU A 136 9.77 -4.48 6.10
C LEU A 136 9.99 -5.37 4.87
N ARG A 137 11.26 -5.61 4.58
CA ARG A 137 11.77 -6.60 3.61
C ARG A 137 12.55 -7.70 4.34
N LEU A 138 13.24 -8.56 3.58
CA LEU A 138 14.09 -9.61 4.15
C LEU A 138 15.49 -9.12 4.59
N GLY A 139 15.81 -7.84 4.40
CA GLY A 139 17.15 -7.31 4.67
C GLY A 139 17.93 -7.03 3.38
N ASP A 140 19.26 -7.20 3.39
CA ASP A 140 20.14 -6.95 2.25
C ASP A 140 20.75 -8.26 1.69
N GLU A 141 21.90 -8.17 1.03
CA GLU A 141 22.59 -9.30 0.37
C GLU A 141 23.04 -10.39 1.34
N ASP A 142 23.36 -10.01 2.55
CA ASP A 142 23.77 -10.87 3.66
C ASP A 142 22.59 -11.48 4.43
N PHE A 143 21.40 -11.46 3.85
CA PHE A 143 20.21 -12.06 4.45
C PHE A 143 20.46 -13.52 4.85
N THR A 144 20.23 -13.81 6.12
CA THR A 144 20.08 -15.16 6.67
C THR A 144 18.74 -15.29 7.38
N GLU A 145 18.18 -16.48 7.41
CA GLU A 145 16.92 -16.73 8.13
C GLU A 145 17.07 -16.40 9.62
N GLU A 146 18.21 -16.82 10.21
CA GLU A 146 18.51 -16.56 11.63
C GLU A 146 18.52 -15.08 11.95
N SER A 147 19.21 -14.25 11.16
CA SER A 147 19.25 -12.80 11.39
C SER A 147 17.89 -12.14 11.21
N PHE A 148 17.09 -12.62 10.25
CA PHE A 148 15.73 -12.12 10.02
C PHE A 148 14.80 -12.48 11.17
N PHE A 149 14.78 -13.74 11.63
CA PHE A 149 13.92 -14.13 12.75
C PHE A 149 14.36 -13.50 14.07
N SER A 150 15.67 -13.33 14.30
CA SER A 150 16.17 -12.55 15.43
C SER A 150 15.70 -11.07 15.38
N PHE A 151 15.54 -10.49 14.17
CA PHE A 151 14.94 -9.16 14.03
C PHE A 151 13.46 -9.16 14.39
N VAL A 152 12.72 -10.21 14.00
CA VAL A 152 11.31 -10.39 14.35
C VAL A 152 11.12 -10.56 15.87
N ASP A 153 12.02 -11.31 16.53
CA ASP A 153 12.01 -11.45 18.00
C ASP A 153 12.10 -10.08 18.68
N MET A 154 13.00 -9.23 18.22
CA MET A 154 13.12 -7.86 18.75
C MET A 154 11.83 -7.06 18.53
N LEU A 155 11.22 -7.13 17.33
CA LEU A 155 9.95 -6.44 17.06
C LEU A 155 8.82 -6.91 17.99
N ALA A 156 8.74 -8.23 18.22
CA ALA A 156 7.76 -8.83 19.13
C ALA A 156 7.96 -8.36 20.57
N GLN A 157 9.18 -8.41 21.06
CA GLN A 157 9.54 -7.98 22.43
C GLN A 157 9.27 -6.48 22.67
N ARG A 158 9.33 -5.66 21.63
CA ARG A 158 9.00 -4.22 21.69
C ARG A 158 7.54 -3.92 21.35
N GLY A 159 6.70 -4.95 21.24
CA GLY A 159 5.25 -4.85 21.15
C GLY A 159 4.74 -4.35 19.79
N VAL A 160 5.41 -4.69 18.70
CA VAL A 160 4.86 -4.55 17.35
C VAL A 160 3.67 -5.49 17.20
N GLN A 161 2.54 -4.96 16.72
CA GLN A 161 1.29 -5.72 16.62
C GLN A 161 1.03 -6.25 15.20
N GLN A 162 1.66 -5.65 14.19
CA GLN A 162 1.54 -6.13 12.80
C GLN A 162 2.84 -5.90 12.04
N VAL A 163 3.20 -6.90 11.25
CA VAL A 163 4.33 -6.84 10.31
C VAL A 163 3.82 -7.05 8.89
N ALA A 164 4.06 -6.08 8.01
CA ALA A 164 3.83 -6.26 6.58
C ALA A 164 5.15 -6.62 5.88
N LEU A 165 5.28 -7.88 5.46
CA LEU A 165 6.51 -8.40 4.86
C LEU A 165 6.44 -8.36 3.32
N HIS A 166 7.38 -7.63 2.69
CA HIS A 166 7.69 -7.77 1.28
C HIS A 166 8.88 -8.73 1.11
N PRO A 167 8.67 -10.00 0.74
CA PRO A 167 9.68 -11.03 0.85
C PRO A 167 10.71 -11.01 -0.29
N ARG A 168 11.41 -9.89 -0.39
CA ARG A 168 12.58 -9.62 -1.25
C ARG A 168 13.64 -8.89 -0.44
N THR A 169 14.91 -9.09 -0.78
CA THR A 169 16.00 -8.29 -0.24
C THR A 169 16.09 -6.92 -0.90
N LYS A 170 16.89 -6.02 -0.36
CA LYS A 170 17.20 -4.70 -0.92
C LYS A 170 17.74 -4.80 -2.35
N LYS A 171 18.67 -5.73 -2.61
CA LYS A 171 19.33 -5.93 -3.91
C LYS A 171 18.36 -6.46 -4.97
N GLU A 172 17.46 -7.36 -4.60
CA GLU A 172 16.51 -7.96 -5.54
C GLU A 172 15.54 -6.93 -6.14
N LYS A 173 15.20 -5.89 -5.41
CA LYS A 173 14.24 -4.85 -5.83
C LYS A 173 12.94 -5.50 -6.36
N TYR A 174 12.66 -5.32 -7.67
CA TYR A 174 11.52 -5.92 -8.38
C TYR A 174 11.94 -6.88 -9.51
N ARG A 175 13.23 -7.20 -9.63
CA ARG A 175 13.77 -8.02 -10.73
C ARG A 175 13.47 -9.51 -10.58
N ARG A 176 13.32 -9.98 -9.34
CA ARG A 176 12.99 -11.38 -9.03
C ARG A 176 11.58 -11.46 -8.46
N PRO A 177 10.87 -12.59 -8.61
CA PRO A 177 9.59 -12.79 -7.92
C PRO A 177 9.77 -12.73 -6.40
N PRO A 178 8.72 -12.37 -5.63
CA PRO A 178 8.78 -12.42 -4.17
C PRO A 178 8.88 -13.87 -3.70
N ARG A 179 9.66 -14.11 -2.65
CA ARG A 179 9.85 -15.41 -2.03
C ARG A 179 8.75 -15.69 -1.00
N LEU A 180 7.52 -15.95 -1.48
CA LEU A 180 6.31 -16.03 -0.65
C LEU A 180 6.42 -17.02 0.51
N HIS A 181 7.19 -18.12 0.34
CA HIS A 181 7.41 -19.11 1.39
C HIS A 181 7.96 -18.52 2.69
N TYR A 182 8.75 -17.41 2.63
CA TYR A 182 9.21 -16.73 3.83
C TYR A 182 8.11 -16.08 4.64
N VAL A 183 7.00 -15.71 4.00
CA VAL A 183 5.84 -15.19 4.75
C VAL A 183 5.17 -16.31 5.53
N GLY A 184 5.00 -17.49 4.92
CA GLY A 184 4.50 -18.68 5.61
C GLY A 184 5.42 -19.18 6.72
N GLN A 185 6.75 -19.10 6.52
CA GLN A 185 7.71 -19.39 7.60
C GLN A 185 7.58 -18.39 8.75
N LEU A 186 7.40 -17.10 8.44
CA LEU A 186 7.21 -16.07 9.46
C LEU A 186 5.93 -16.31 10.29
N VAL A 187 4.83 -16.69 9.63
CA VAL A 187 3.58 -17.04 10.34
C VAL A 187 3.83 -18.17 11.34
N ARG A 188 4.39 -19.29 10.87
CA ARG A 188 4.69 -20.43 11.74
C ARG A 188 5.63 -20.06 12.89
N TYR A 189 6.68 -19.29 12.62
CA TYR A 189 7.63 -18.86 13.64
C TYR A 189 6.96 -18.03 14.74
N ILE A 190 6.07 -17.10 14.35
CA ILE A 190 5.30 -16.27 15.29
C ILE A 190 4.36 -17.13 16.14
N GLU A 191 3.68 -18.11 15.54
CA GLU A 191 2.81 -19.06 16.24
C GLU A 191 3.59 -19.94 17.22
N GLU A 192 4.71 -20.53 16.80
CA GLU A 192 5.59 -21.36 17.64
C GLU A 192 6.16 -20.61 18.85
N LYS A 193 6.47 -19.31 18.68
CA LYS A 193 6.95 -18.43 19.75
C LYS A 193 5.83 -17.87 20.63
N GLY A 194 4.57 -18.02 20.24
CA GLY A 194 3.43 -17.43 20.95
C GLY A 194 3.39 -15.90 20.88
N TYR A 195 3.92 -15.28 19.81
CA TYR A 195 3.92 -13.83 19.65
C TYR A 195 2.58 -13.34 19.12
N ALA A 196 2.09 -12.22 19.68
CA ALA A 196 0.83 -11.58 19.26
C ALA A 196 1.04 -10.62 18.08
N ILE A 197 1.71 -11.07 17.01
CA ILE A 197 1.97 -10.29 15.79
C ILE A 197 1.11 -10.79 14.64
N GLN A 198 0.39 -9.91 13.99
CA GLN A 198 -0.30 -10.21 12.73
C GLN A 198 0.67 -10.09 11.55
N VAL A 199 0.69 -11.08 10.66
CA VAL A 199 1.51 -11.07 9.45
C VAL A 199 0.66 -10.67 8.26
N VAL A 200 1.10 -9.66 7.53
CA VAL A 200 0.51 -9.20 6.26
C VAL A 200 1.48 -9.49 5.12
N LEU A 201 1.01 -10.19 4.09
CA LEU A 201 1.77 -10.47 2.89
C LEU A 201 1.74 -9.26 1.96
N ASN A 202 2.91 -8.81 1.49
CA ASN A 202 3.02 -7.80 0.45
C ASN A 202 3.91 -8.27 -0.70
N GLY A 203 3.38 -8.35 -1.89
CA GLY A 203 4.18 -8.62 -3.08
C GLY A 203 3.49 -9.40 -4.18
N ASN A 204 3.45 -8.83 -5.37
CA ASN A 204 2.97 -9.42 -6.63
C ASN A 204 1.52 -9.95 -6.63
N VAL A 205 0.68 -9.48 -5.75
CA VAL A 205 -0.77 -9.73 -5.84
C VAL A 205 -1.37 -8.70 -6.79
N GLN A 206 -2.01 -9.17 -7.87
CA GLN A 206 -2.55 -8.36 -8.96
C GLN A 206 -4.04 -8.61 -9.23
N ASP A 207 -4.54 -9.78 -8.84
CA ASP A 207 -5.87 -10.29 -9.10
C ASP A 207 -6.24 -11.40 -8.10
N SER A 208 -7.40 -12.00 -8.29
CA SER A 208 -7.89 -13.08 -7.43
C SER A 208 -7.03 -14.34 -7.49
N GLU A 209 -6.51 -14.71 -8.67
CA GLU A 209 -5.67 -15.90 -8.83
C GLU A 209 -4.36 -15.75 -8.05
N SER A 210 -3.67 -14.64 -8.24
CA SER A 210 -2.43 -14.34 -7.49
C SER A 210 -2.67 -14.16 -5.99
N ALA A 211 -3.86 -13.69 -5.57
CA ALA A 211 -4.24 -13.63 -4.16
C ALA A 211 -4.41 -15.03 -3.56
N CYS A 212 -5.15 -15.91 -4.23
CA CYS A 212 -5.31 -17.31 -3.81
C CYS A 212 -3.97 -18.05 -3.78
N HIS A 213 -3.13 -17.87 -4.81
CA HIS A 213 -1.77 -18.44 -4.82
C HIS A 213 -0.95 -17.97 -3.61
N ALA A 214 -0.97 -16.66 -3.31
CA ALA A 214 -0.24 -16.10 -2.18
C ALA A 214 -0.73 -16.64 -0.84
N MET A 215 -2.04 -16.82 -0.66
CA MET A 215 -2.64 -17.43 0.54
C MET A 215 -2.20 -18.88 0.72
N ASN A 216 -2.22 -19.67 -0.36
CA ASN A 216 -1.81 -21.07 -0.33
C ASN A 216 -0.33 -21.23 0.02
N GLN A 217 0.53 -20.31 -0.43
CA GLN A 217 1.95 -20.29 -0.09
C GLN A 217 2.24 -19.76 1.34
N SER A 218 1.27 -19.07 1.94
CA SER A 218 1.46 -18.38 3.22
C SER A 218 0.19 -18.52 4.10
N PRO A 219 -0.15 -19.76 4.52
CA PRO A 219 -1.32 -19.98 5.37
C PRO A 219 -1.18 -19.22 6.70
N GLY A 220 -2.29 -18.77 7.25
CA GLY A 220 -2.34 -18.05 8.54
C GLY A 220 -2.05 -16.54 8.45
N ILE A 221 -1.86 -15.96 7.26
CA ILE A 221 -1.69 -14.52 7.12
C ILE A 221 -2.97 -13.76 7.55
N ALA A 222 -2.77 -12.63 8.22
CA ALA A 222 -3.87 -11.75 8.65
C ALA A 222 -4.40 -10.88 7.50
N GLY A 223 -3.59 -10.64 6.46
CA GLY A 223 -3.99 -9.82 5.32
C GLY A 223 -3.05 -9.88 4.13
N ILE A 224 -3.55 -9.36 3.01
CA ILE A 224 -2.80 -9.15 1.77
C ILE A 224 -2.71 -7.66 1.49
N MET A 225 -1.49 -7.17 1.26
CA MET A 225 -1.24 -5.77 0.95
C MET A 225 -0.94 -5.62 -0.55
N ILE A 226 -1.77 -4.83 -1.24
CA ILE A 226 -1.78 -4.66 -2.69
C ILE A 226 -1.24 -3.26 -3.03
N GLY A 227 -0.28 -3.19 -3.93
CA GLY A 227 0.33 -1.93 -4.37
C GLY A 227 -0.05 -1.58 -5.81
N ARG A 228 0.86 -1.79 -6.75
CA ARG A 228 0.75 -1.34 -8.15
C ARG A 228 -0.53 -1.77 -8.86
N ALA A 229 -1.03 -2.96 -8.53
CA ALA A 229 -2.29 -3.44 -9.07
C ALA A 229 -3.47 -2.53 -8.70
N ALA A 230 -3.47 -1.93 -7.51
CA ALA A 230 -4.50 -0.96 -7.10
C ALA A 230 -4.44 0.37 -7.87
N ALA A 231 -3.28 0.77 -8.39
CA ALA A 231 -3.15 1.93 -9.27
C ALA A 231 -3.55 1.59 -10.72
N GLN A 232 -3.31 0.36 -11.16
CA GLN A 232 -3.76 -0.13 -12.46
C GLN A 232 -5.27 -0.37 -12.46
N LYS A 233 -5.77 -1.10 -11.46
CA LYS A 233 -7.17 -1.50 -11.30
C LYS A 233 -7.67 -1.03 -9.93
N PRO A 234 -8.20 0.19 -9.79
CA PRO A 234 -8.76 0.64 -8.51
C PRO A 234 -9.82 -0.31 -7.92
N TRP A 235 -10.46 -1.10 -8.74
CA TRP A 235 -11.44 -2.13 -8.38
C TRP A 235 -10.83 -3.49 -7.98
N ALA A 236 -9.51 -3.64 -7.95
CA ALA A 236 -8.85 -4.92 -7.63
C ALA A 236 -9.25 -5.47 -6.25
N PHE A 237 -9.50 -4.59 -5.28
CA PHE A 237 -9.95 -5.00 -3.95
C PHE A 237 -11.34 -5.65 -3.99
N ARG A 238 -12.29 -5.06 -4.73
CA ARG A 238 -13.62 -5.64 -4.95
C ARG A 238 -13.51 -6.99 -5.63
N GLN A 239 -12.76 -7.08 -6.73
CA GLN A 239 -12.55 -8.31 -7.48
C GLN A 239 -12.00 -9.45 -6.59
N ILE A 240 -10.98 -9.15 -5.77
CA ILE A 240 -10.39 -10.12 -4.86
C ILE A 240 -11.35 -10.48 -3.72
N ALA A 241 -12.05 -9.49 -3.14
CA ALA A 241 -13.03 -9.72 -2.08
C ALA A 241 -14.16 -10.66 -2.54
N GLN A 242 -14.71 -10.42 -3.73
CA GLN A 242 -15.73 -11.31 -4.32
C GLN A 242 -15.20 -12.74 -4.52
N ALA A 243 -13.99 -12.87 -5.07
CA ALA A 243 -13.35 -14.17 -5.27
C ALA A 243 -13.15 -14.97 -3.97
N LEU A 244 -12.96 -14.25 -2.85
CA LEU A 244 -12.81 -14.84 -1.53
C LEU A 244 -14.14 -15.00 -0.78
N GLY A 245 -15.28 -14.77 -1.43
CA GLY A 245 -16.60 -14.83 -0.81
C GLY A 245 -16.81 -13.81 0.31
N ARG A 246 -16.07 -12.69 0.29
CA ARG A 246 -16.13 -11.65 1.32
C ARG A 246 -17.15 -10.58 0.97
N ASP A 247 -17.68 -9.95 2.01
CA ASP A 247 -18.49 -8.74 1.85
C ASP A 247 -17.63 -7.60 1.27
N THR A 248 -18.12 -6.96 0.23
CA THR A 248 -17.45 -5.81 -0.41
C THR A 248 -17.88 -4.48 0.23
N GLY A 249 -18.81 -4.52 1.19
CA GLY A 249 -19.45 -3.36 1.79
C GLY A 249 -20.60 -2.78 0.94
N ARG A 250 -21.04 -3.50 -0.11
CA ARG A 250 -22.18 -3.14 -0.97
C ARG A 250 -23.16 -4.30 -1.01
N GLU A 251 -24.43 -4.04 -0.67
CA GLU A 251 -25.47 -5.08 -0.56
C GLU A 251 -25.72 -5.86 -1.86
N GLU A 252 -25.47 -5.24 -3.02
CA GLU A 252 -25.79 -5.78 -4.35
C GLU A 252 -24.74 -6.75 -4.93
N ASP A 253 -23.61 -7.03 -4.24
CA ASP A 253 -22.37 -7.38 -4.93
C ASP A 253 -21.75 -8.74 -4.61
N ARG A 254 -22.40 -9.64 -3.89
CA ARG A 254 -21.69 -10.83 -3.35
C ARG A 254 -21.25 -11.89 -4.38
N SER A 255 -21.83 -11.93 -5.57
CA SER A 255 -21.52 -12.98 -6.56
C SER A 255 -21.72 -12.57 -8.02
N GLU A 256 -22.09 -11.33 -8.31
CA GLU A 256 -22.41 -10.92 -9.67
C GLU A 256 -21.23 -10.23 -10.38
N PRO A 257 -21.10 -10.44 -11.70
CA PRO A 257 -20.19 -9.66 -12.53
C PRO A 257 -20.47 -8.16 -12.36
N PHE A 258 -19.44 -7.34 -12.42
CA PHE A 258 -19.61 -5.89 -12.41
C PHE A 258 -18.87 -5.25 -13.57
N THR A 259 -19.42 -4.15 -14.06
CA THR A 259 -18.84 -3.39 -15.16
C THR A 259 -18.11 -2.16 -14.63
N VAL A 260 -16.90 -1.95 -15.12
CA VAL A 260 -16.08 -0.77 -14.84
C VAL A 260 -16.14 0.17 -16.03
N ASP A 261 -16.58 1.41 -15.83
CA ASP A 261 -16.41 2.49 -16.80
C ASP A 261 -15.00 3.08 -16.67
N LEU A 262 -14.12 2.71 -17.59
CA LEU A 262 -12.72 3.16 -17.57
C LEU A 262 -12.58 4.67 -17.81
N LEU A 263 -13.46 5.29 -18.59
CA LEU A 263 -13.46 6.74 -18.76
C LEU A 263 -13.80 7.43 -17.45
N GLU A 264 -14.93 7.07 -16.83
CA GLU A 264 -15.37 7.73 -15.59
C GLU A 264 -14.40 7.48 -14.44
N THR A 265 -13.85 6.28 -14.30
CA THR A 265 -12.85 5.97 -13.26
C THR A 265 -11.59 6.84 -13.42
N GLY A 266 -11.09 7.00 -14.65
CA GLY A 266 -9.95 7.87 -14.92
C GLY A 266 -10.25 9.34 -14.66
N CYS A 267 -11.41 9.82 -15.08
CA CYS A 267 -11.87 11.19 -14.84
C CYS A 267 -12.12 11.46 -13.35
N HIS A 268 -12.67 10.50 -12.62
CA HIS A 268 -12.85 10.63 -11.17
C HIS A 268 -11.50 10.80 -10.45
N PHE A 269 -10.49 9.99 -10.79
CA PHE A 269 -9.16 10.16 -10.21
C PHE A 269 -8.60 11.57 -10.46
N VAL A 270 -8.75 12.12 -11.66
CA VAL A 270 -8.27 13.47 -12.01
C VAL A 270 -8.98 14.54 -11.17
N ARG A 271 -10.31 14.48 -11.06
CA ARG A 271 -11.11 15.43 -10.26
C ARG A 271 -10.75 15.38 -8.77
N GLU A 272 -10.58 14.16 -8.22
CA GLU A 272 -10.17 13.99 -6.83
C GLU A 272 -8.71 14.47 -6.61
N LEU A 273 -7.84 14.34 -7.63
CA LEU A 273 -6.49 14.89 -7.55
C LEU A 273 -6.50 16.42 -7.40
N GLU A 274 -7.33 17.13 -8.17
CA GLU A 274 -7.49 18.59 -8.06
C GLU A 274 -8.01 19.00 -6.68
N LYS A 275 -8.91 18.21 -6.12
CA LYS A 275 -9.50 18.48 -4.80
C LYS A 275 -8.47 18.33 -3.66
N PHE A 276 -7.63 17.30 -3.71
CA PHE A 276 -6.78 16.89 -2.60
C PHE A 276 -5.29 17.24 -2.77
N GLN A 277 -4.87 17.75 -3.93
CA GLN A 277 -3.45 17.98 -4.17
C GLN A 277 -3.18 19.39 -4.69
N PRO A 278 -2.00 19.96 -4.40
CA PRO A 278 -1.61 21.25 -4.96
C PRO A 278 -1.13 21.07 -6.40
N GLN A 279 -1.18 22.16 -7.18
CA GLN A 279 -0.82 22.16 -8.61
C GLN A 279 0.61 21.67 -8.87
N GLU A 280 1.54 21.93 -7.95
CA GLU A 280 2.93 21.48 -8.03
C GLU A 280 3.07 19.97 -8.08
N PHE A 281 2.07 19.22 -7.59
CA PHE A 281 2.09 17.77 -7.57
C PHE A 281 1.36 17.14 -8.75
N TYR A 282 0.54 17.87 -9.49
CA TYR A 282 -0.30 17.31 -10.55
C TYR A 282 0.49 16.50 -11.55
N LYS A 283 1.52 17.09 -12.15
CA LYS A 283 2.34 16.42 -13.17
C LYS A 283 2.84 15.05 -12.72
N THR A 284 3.51 15.00 -11.57
CA THR A 284 4.11 13.75 -11.08
C THR A 284 3.08 12.70 -10.71
N ARG A 285 1.94 13.11 -10.12
CA ARG A 285 0.90 12.20 -9.68
C ARG A 285 0.05 11.67 -10.83
N LEU A 286 -0.32 12.53 -11.79
CA LEU A 286 -1.00 12.12 -13.02
C LEU A 286 -0.15 11.15 -13.82
N GLN A 287 1.12 11.50 -14.08
CA GLN A 287 2.04 10.62 -14.81
C GLN A 287 2.22 9.28 -14.10
N ARG A 288 2.30 9.29 -12.77
CA ARG A 288 2.49 8.07 -11.99
C ARG A 288 1.25 7.16 -12.01
N PHE A 289 0.05 7.71 -11.88
CA PHE A 289 -1.19 6.94 -11.94
C PHE A 289 -1.41 6.38 -13.35
N PHE A 290 -1.37 7.23 -14.38
CA PHE A 290 -1.65 6.82 -15.75
C PHE A 290 -0.58 5.90 -16.34
N ALA A 291 0.64 5.87 -15.81
CA ALA A 291 1.64 4.87 -16.16
C ALA A 291 1.17 3.42 -15.88
N PHE A 292 0.29 3.24 -14.88
CA PHE A 292 -0.32 1.95 -14.55
C PHE A 292 -1.73 1.82 -15.14
N TYR A 293 -2.55 2.86 -14.97
CA TYR A 293 -3.96 2.81 -15.37
C TYR A 293 -4.18 2.55 -16.86
N SER A 294 -3.32 3.11 -17.71
CA SER A 294 -3.40 2.90 -19.16
C SER A 294 -3.28 1.45 -19.60
N ASP A 295 -2.76 0.54 -18.77
CA ASP A 295 -2.65 -0.90 -19.10
C ASP A 295 -4.02 -1.63 -19.15
N ASN A 296 -5.12 -0.93 -18.90
CA ASN A 296 -6.46 -1.51 -18.97
C ASN A 296 -7.06 -1.54 -20.38
N VAL A 297 -6.48 -0.84 -21.34
CA VAL A 297 -6.98 -0.76 -22.72
C VAL A 297 -6.06 -1.49 -23.70
N GLN A 298 -6.59 -1.88 -24.86
CA GLN A 298 -5.84 -2.61 -25.88
C GLN A 298 -4.64 -1.82 -26.41
N PHE A 299 -4.84 -0.53 -26.68
CA PHE A 299 -3.77 0.36 -27.14
C PHE A 299 -3.12 1.13 -25.99
N ALA A 300 -2.79 0.43 -24.92
CA ALA A 300 -2.22 0.96 -23.68
C ALA A 300 -1.07 1.95 -23.89
N HIS A 301 -0.13 1.64 -24.79
CA HIS A 301 1.00 2.51 -25.10
C HIS A 301 0.56 3.85 -25.72
N HIS A 302 -0.42 3.83 -26.62
CA HIS A 302 -0.96 5.04 -27.25
C HIS A 302 -1.63 5.94 -26.20
N LEU A 303 -2.57 5.42 -25.43
CA LEU A 303 -3.24 6.19 -24.38
C LEU A 303 -2.24 6.73 -23.35
N ARG A 304 -1.30 5.89 -22.89
CA ARG A 304 -0.25 6.29 -21.95
C ARG A 304 0.58 7.45 -22.49
N THR A 305 1.05 7.37 -23.72
CA THR A 305 1.86 8.43 -24.34
C THR A 305 1.11 9.76 -24.37
N ARG A 306 -0.17 9.75 -24.75
CA ARG A 306 -1.02 10.95 -24.76
C ARG A 306 -1.14 11.57 -23.37
N LEU A 307 -1.50 10.76 -22.34
CA LEU A 307 -1.69 11.23 -20.98
C LEU A 307 -0.38 11.73 -20.34
N LEU A 308 0.74 11.05 -20.58
CA LEU A 308 2.04 11.48 -20.04
C LEU A 308 2.58 12.76 -20.68
N ASN A 309 2.17 13.06 -21.93
CA ASN A 309 2.55 14.30 -22.63
C ASN A 309 1.64 15.48 -22.29
N HIS A 310 0.46 15.24 -21.71
CA HIS A 310 -0.49 16.29 -21.28
C HIS A 310 -0.77 16.16 -19.75
N PRO A 311 0.25 16.29 -18.88
CA PRO A 311 0.13 15.97 -17.47
C PRO A 311 -0.48 17.12 -16.66
N THR A 312 -1.58 17.66 -17.13
CA THR A 312 -2.45 18.59 -16.40
C THR A 312 -3.83 17.95 -16.24
N PRO A 313 -4.63 18.35 -15.24
CA PRO A 313 -5.98 17.84 -15.09
C PRO A 313 -6.82 17.96 -16.36
N GLU A 314 -6.91 19.16 -16.91
CA GLU A 314 -7.67 19.44 -18.13
C GLU A 314 -7.16 18.62 -19.33
N GLY A 315 -5.82 18.54 -19.48
CA GLY A 315 -5.19 17.76 -20.54
C GLY A 315 -5.50 16.27 -20.40
N CYS A 316 -5.43 15.71 -19.20
CA CYS A 316 -5.76 14.30 -18.97
C CYS A 316 -7.24 14.01 -19.22
N LEU A 317 -8.16 14.86 -18.75
CA LEU A 317 -9.59 14.71 -19.01
C LEU A 317 -9.89 14.71 -20.52
N GLN A 318 -9.36 15.70 -21.26
CA GLN A 318 -9.51 15.78 -22.70
C GLN A 318 -8.97 14.52 -23.42
N GLN A 319 -7.76 14.06 -23.03
CA GLN A 319 -7.16 12.87 -23.66
C GLN A 319 -7.94 11.58 -23.38
N LEU A 320 -8.54 11.44 -22.18
CA LEU A 320 -9.42 10.32 -21.87
C LEU A 320 -10.71 10.35 -22.71
N GLU A 321 -11.38 11.50 -22.77
CA GLU A 321 -12.61 11.67 -23.55
C GLU A 321 -12.38 11.39 -25.05
N GLU A 322 -11.32 11.97 -25.65
CA GLU A 322 -10.97 11.76 -27.05
C GLU A 322 -10.64 10.29 -27.35
N TYR A 323 -9.91 9.61 -26.44
CA TYR A 323 -9.55 8.20 -26.62
C TYR A 323 -10.80 7.32 -26.64
N PHE A 324 -11.67 7.44 -25.64
CA PHE A 324 -12.87 6.60 -25.56
C PHE A 324 -13.98 7.01 -26.55
N ALA A 325 -13.96 8.23 -27.04
CA ALA A 325 -14.80 8.62 -28.18
C ALA A 325 -14.36 7.90 -29.48
N ALA A 326 -13.05 7.72 -29.68
CA ALA A 326 -12.48 6.98 -30.81
C ALA A 326 -12.56 5.45 -30.65
N ALA A 327 -12.56 4.94 -29.41
CA ALA A 327 -12.61 3.51 -29.08
C ALA A 327 -13.71 3.20 -28.03
N PRO A 328 -15.00 3.42 -28.36
CA PRO A 328 -16.08 3.28 -27.38
C PRO A 328 -16.25 1.85 -26.84
N HIS A 329 -15.82 0.84 -27.61
CA HIS A 329 -15.86 -0.57 -27.23
C HIS A 329 -14.86 -0.92 -26.11
N GLU A 330 -13.85 -0.07 -25.86
CA GLU A 330 -12.89 -0.28 -24.78
C GLU A 330 -13.30 0.43 -23.45
N ARG A 331 -14.37 1.24 -23.48
CA ARG A 331 -14.78 2.03 -22.30
C ARG A 331 -15.27 1.19 -21.13
N PHE A 332 -16.05 0.16 -21.45
CA PHE A 332 -16.68 -0.67 -20.43
C PHE A 332 -15.97 -2.02 -20.32
N LYS A 333 -15.49 -2.33 -19.13
CA LYS A 333 -14.79 -3.55 -18.84
C LYS A 333 -15.59 -4.40 -17.88
N GLU A 334 -15.99 -5.59 -18.34
CA GLU A 334 -16.63 -6.59 -17.47
C GLU A 334 -15.58 -7.31 -16.63
N GLU A 335 -15.78 -7.33 -15.34
CA GLU A 335 -15.00 -8.10 -14.37
C GLU A 335 -15.90 -9.21 -13.82
N ASN A 336 -15.55 -10.44 -14.20
CA ASN A 336 -16.29 -11.62 -13.75
C ASN A 336 -15.79 -12.08 -12.38
N PRO A 337 -16.68 -12.57 -11.48
CA PRO A 337 -16.22 -13.33 -10.34
C PRO A 337 -15.48 -14.57 -10.86
N PRO A 338 -14.44 -15.04 -10.17
CA PRO A 338 -13.74 -16.25 -10.58
C PRO A 338 -14.72 -17.40 -10.61
N HIS A 339 -14.63 -18.25 -11.64
CA HIS A 339 -15.39 -19.49 -11.74
C HIS A 339 -15.23 -20.31 -10.44
N GLU A 340 -16.27 -21.05 -10.04
CA GLU A 340 -16.50 -21.82 -8.80
C GLU A 340 -15.37 -22.77 -8.33
N GLN A 341 -14.15 -22.67 -8.84
CA GLN A 341 -13.06 -23.60 -8.54
C GLN A 341 -12.20 -23.26 -7.32
N PHE A 342 -12.47 -22.14 -6.64
CA PHE A 342 -11.71 -21.77 -5.44
C PHE A 342 -12.45 -22.20 -4.16
N ASN A 343 -12.65 -23.52 -3.98
CA ASN A 343 -12.92 -24.06 -2.65
C ASN A 343 -11.67 -23.85 -1.78
N VAL A 344 -11.70 -22.81 -0.97
CA VAL A 344 -10.72 -22.63 0.12
C VAL A 344 -11.02 -23.71 1.16
N LEU A 345 -10.18 -24.77 1.16
CA LEU A 345 -10.13 -25.79 2.21
C LEU A 345 -9.50 -25.23 3.46
#